data_d987dc3b9a9ee39e7b3ae9f0a3ab37e5
#
_entry.id   d987dc3b9a9ee39e7b3ae9f0a3ab37e5
#
_cell.length_a   1.000
_cell.length_b   1.000
_cell.length_c   1.000
_cell.angle_alpha   90.00
_cell.angle_beta   90.00
_cell.angle_gamma   90.00
#
_symmetry.space_group_name_H-M   'P 1'
#
loop_
_entity.id
_entity.type
_entity.pdbx_description
1 polymer ?
#
loop_
_entity_poly.entity_id
_entity_poly.type
_entity_poly.pdbx_seq_one_letter_code
_entity_poly.pdbx_strand_id
1 'polypeptide(L)'
;AWEKKIDDNLERTLPLPKGHDAKKAWKKMEESDLEEIRLLVHTQPKMVTGIPKKRPEIMEMAVGGGSLAAQIEFAKGMMGKEFTMTDFTEDGEMLDAAAVTTGYGFQGHVKRWGVKLLTHKNSKHRRMIGNLGPFSPGYVVSTVPQAGQTGYHQRTEYNKRLLKIGD
;
A
#
# COMPACT_ATOMS: atom_id res chain seq x y z
N ALA A 1 -4.47 18.11 12.63
CA ALA A 1 -5.65 18.10 13.51
C ALA A 1 -6.26 16.71 13.58
N TRP A 2 -6.96 16.42 14.66
CA TRP A 2 -7.68 15.18 14.85
C TRP A 2 -9.18 15.45 14.90
N GLU A 3 -9.99 14.51 14.41
CA GLU A 3 -11.44 14.59 14.59
C GLU A 3 -11.82 14.52 16.07
N LYS A 4 -12.96 15.14 16.43
CA LYS A 4 -13.43 15.15 17.80
C LYS A 4 -13.77 13.76 18.32
N LYS A 5 -14.33 12.91 17.48
CA LYS A 5 -14.63 11.51 17.76
C LYS A 5 -13.79 10.64 16.82
N ILE A 6 -12.74 10.04 17.35
CA ILE A 6 -11.84 9.14 16.62
C ILE A 6 -12.40 7.72 16.70
N ASP A 7 -12.27 6.94 15.62
CA ASP A 7 -12.66 5.52 15.61
C ASP A 7 -11.75 4.72 16.55
N ASP A 8 -12.35 4.05 17.53
CA ASP A 8 -11.66 3.21 18.51
C ASP A 8 -10.84 2.08 17.88
N ASN A 9 -11.20 1.64 16.66
CA ASN A 9 -10.45 0.62 15.96
C ASN A 9 -9.05 1.08 15.54
N LEU A 10 -8.81 2.38 15.42
CA LEU A 10 -7.50 2.95 15.12
C LEU A 10 -6.47 2.69 16.23
N GLU A 11 -6.91 2.51 17.48
CA GLU A 11 -6.04 2.17 18.60
C GLU A 11 -5.24 0.88 18.36
N ARG A 12 -5.76 -0.01 17.52
CA ARG A 12 -5.06 -1.23 17.10
C ARG A 12 -3.84 -0.97 16.21
N THR A 13 -3.75 0.22 15.65
CA THR A 13 -2.70 0.55 14.67
C THR A 13 -1.76 1.62 15.19
N LEU A 14 -2.29 2.63 15.86
CA LEU A 14 -1.50 3.71 16.43
C LEU A 14 -2.08 4.17 17.77
N PRO A 15 -1.24 4.69 18.67
CA PRO A 15 -1.73 5.26 19.92
C PRO A 15 -2.57 6.50 19.63
N LEU A 16 -3.80 6.51 20.13
CA LEU A 16 -4.69 7.65 19.98
C LEU A 16 -4.32 8.77 20.94
N PRO A 17 -4.45 10.03 20.51
CA PRO A 17 -4.16 11.17 21.37
C PRO A 17 -5.17 11.27 22.52
N LYS A 18 -4.68 11.38 23.72
CA LYS A 18 -5.49 11.65 24.91
C LYS A 18 -5.67 13.16 25.08
N GLY A 19 -6.90 13.65 24.92
CA GLY A 19 -7.21 15.06 25.13
C GLY A 19 -6.64 15.98 24.05
N HIS A 20 -7.18 15.92 22.84
CA HIS A 20 -6.84 16.82 21.75
C HIS A 20 -7.88 17.94 21.60
N ASP A 21 -7.42 19.13 21.24
CA ASP A 21 -8.26 20.28 20.92
C ASP A 21 -8.17 20.58 19.42
N ALA A 22 -9.16 20.09 18.68
CA ALA A 22 -9.21 20.27 17.24
C ALA A 22 -9.23 21.75 16.84
N LYS A 23 -9.93 22.61 17.59
CA LYS A 23 -10.02 24.04 17.27
C LYS A 23 -8.68 24.74 17.36
N LYS A 24 -7.91 24.47 18.42
CA LYS A 24 -6.55 25.02 18.56
C LYS A 24 -5.61 24.52 17.49
N ALA A 25 -5.73 23.23 17.11
CA ALA A 25 -4.92 22.65 16.06
C ALA A 25 -5.21 23.30 14.71
N TRP A 26 -6.48 23.51 14.36
CA TRP A 26 -6.85 24.20 13.12
C TRP A 26 -6.36 25.65 13.08
N LYS A 27 -6.55 26.41 14.17
CA LYS A 27 -6.05 27.78 14.26
C LYS A 27 -4.55 27.86 14.06
N LYS A 28 -3.78 26.95 14.67
CA LYS A 28 -2.35 26.87 14.50
C LYS A 28 -1.94 26.54 13.05
N MET A 29 -2.70 25.69 12.36
CA MET A 29 -2.46 25.37 10.95
C MET A 29 -2.72 26.58 10.04
N GLU A 30 -3.78 27.34 10.28
CA GLU A 30 -4.10 28.56 9.51
C GLU A 30 -3.04 29.67 9.70
N GLU A 31 -2.41 29.73 10.86
CA GLU A 31 -1.32 30.67 11.17
C GLU A 31 0.05 30.20 10.68
N SER A 32 0.18 28.96 10.22
CA SER A 32 1.45 28.36 9.77
C SER A 32 1.65 28.58 8.28
N ASP A 33 2.91 28.68 7.87
CA ASP A 33 3.28 28.60 6.45
C ASP A 33 3.24 27.14 6.00
N LEU A 34 2.21 26.77 5.25
CA LEU A 34 1.95 25.40 4.81
C LEU A 34 2.21 25.26 3.32
N GLU A 35 2.94 24.25 2.94
CA GLU A 35 3.20 23.90 1.54
C GLU A 35 2.17 22.91 0.98
N GLU A 36 1.75 21.94 1.80
CA GLU A 36 0.89 20.84 1.38
C GLU A 36 -0.06 20.40 2.52
N ILE A 37 -1.24 19.94 2.14
CA ILE A 37 -2.22 19.37 3.07
C ILE A 37 -2.48 17.92 2.70
N ARG A 38 -2.44 17.05 3.70
CA ARG A 38 -2.76 15.63 3.57
C ARG A 38 -3.82 15.22 4.57
N LEU A 39 -4.75 14.39 4.12
CA LEU A 39 -5.69 13.70 4.97
C LEU A 39 -5.12 12.35 5.37
N LEU A 40 -5.16 12.05 6.66
CA LEU A 40 -4.87 10.73 7.17
C LEU A 40 -6.17 9.93 7.15
N VAL A 41 -6.22 8.92 6.32
CA VAL A 41 -7.41 8.08 6.11
C VAL A 41 -7.14 6.65 6.55
N HIS A 42 -8.18 5.92 6.90
CA HIS A 42 -8.05 4.53 7.29
C HIS A 42 -9.18 3.68 6.70
N THR A 43 -8.88 2.40 6.51
CA THR A 43 -9.86 1.41 6.11
C THR A 43 -10.70 0.95 7.30
N GLN A 44 -11.88 0.38 7.02
CA GLN A 44 -12.79 -0.20 8.02
C GLN A 44 -12.98 -1.72 7.83
N PRO A 45 -11.93 -2.55 7.97
CA PRO A 45 -12.01 -3.98 7.67
C PRO A 45 -12.96 -4.74 8.60
N LYS A 46 -13.30 -4.17 9.75
CA LYS A 46 -14.28 -4.75 10.69
C LYS A 46 -15.69 -4.79 10.09
N MET A 47 -16.01 -3.87 9.20
CA MET A 47 -17.30 -3.79 8.52
C MET A 47 -17.48 -4.90 7.47
N VAL A 48 -16.38 -5.48 6.99
CA VAL A 48 -16.39 -6.52 5.95
C VAL A 48 -16.25 -7.89 6.58
N THR A 49 -17.30 -8.72 6.48
CA THR A 49 -17.37 -10.04 7.13
C THR A 49 -16.40 -11.06 6.55
N GLY A 50 -16.14 -11.02 5.23
CA GLY A 50 -15.27 -11.95 4.52
C GLY A 50 -13.77 -11.74 4.72
N ILE A 51 -13.35 -10.66 5.39
CA ILE A 51 -11.94 -10.34 5.62
C ILE A 51 -11.54 -10.73 7.05
N PRO A 52 -10.56 -11.65 7.24
CA PRO A 52 -10.10 -12.04 8.57
C PRO A 52 -9.35 -10.92 9.30
N LYS A 53 -8.75 -9.98 8.55
CA LYS A 53 -8.06 -8.82 9.10
C LYS A 53 -9.07 -7.86 9.75
N LYS A 54 -8.82 -7.46 10.99
CA LYS A 54 -9.65 -6.47 11.73
C LYS A 54 -8.89 -5.17 12.02
N ARG A 55 -7.58 -5.17 11.82
CA ARG A 55 -6.73 -3.99 12.03
C ARG A 55 -6.86 -3.04 10.83
N PRO A 56 -7.20 -1.75 11.04
CA PRO A 56 -7.24 -0.76 9.98
C PRO A 56 -5.88 -0.56 9.31
N GLU A 57 -5.88 -0.29 8.03
CA GLU A 57 -4.73 0.26 7.32
C GLU A 57 -4.89 1.76 7.23
N ILE A 58 -3.79 2.46 7.42
CA ILE A 58 -3.74 3.92 7.43
C ILE A 58 -2.87 4.37 6.26
N MET A 59 -3.33 5.38 5.55
CA MET A 59 -2.58 6.01 4.48
C MET A 59 -2.79 7.53 4.49
N GLU A 60 -1.85 8.25 3.92
CA GLU A 60 -1.95 9.68 3.68
C GLU A 60 -2.43 9.93 2.25
N MET A 61 -3.44 10.77 2.11
CA MET A 61 -3.95 11.24 0.82
C MET A 61 -3.73 12.74 0.70
N ALA A 62 -3.00 13.16 -0.32
CA ALA A 62 -2.78 14.57 -0.62
C ALA A 62 -4.08 15.23 -1.09
N VAL A 63 -4.35 16.42 -0.60
CA VAL A 63 -5.44 17.26 -1.08
C VAL A 63 -4.88 18.20 -2.12
N GLY A 64 -5.25 18.00 -3.38
CA GLY A 64 -4.78 18.79 -4.51
C GLY A 64 -5.81 19.81 -5.01
N GLY A 65 -5.35 20.70 -5.89
CA GLY A 65 -6.19 21.68 -6.59
C GLY A 65 -6.51 22.95 -5.76
N GLY A 66 -6.84 24.02 -6.44
CA GLY A 66 -7.23 25.28 -5.84
C GLY A 66 -6.16 25.99 -5.02
N SER A 67 -6.59 26.93 -4.21
CA SER A 67 -5.73 27.61 -3.24
C SER A 67 -5.60 26.82 -1.94
N LEU A 68 -4.54 27.08 -1.19
CA LEU A 68 -4.31 26.42 0.10
C LEU A 68 -5.50 26.58 1.07
N ALA A 69 -6.15 27.76 1.05
CA ALA A 69 -7.35 28.00 1.86
C ALA A 69 -8.52 27.09 1.45
N ALA A 70 -8.73 26.89 0.16
CA ALA A 70 -9.76 25.96 -0.34
C ALA A 70 -9.45 24.50 0.03
N GLN A 71 -8.17 24.10 0.00
CA GLN A 71 -7.74 22.77 0.44
C GLN A 71 -7.99 22.56 1.94
N ILE A 72 -7.74 23.57 2.76
CA ILE A 72 -8.02 23.53 4.20
C ILE A 72 -9.52 23.39 4.45
N GLU A 73 -10.34 24.14 3.74
CA GLU A 73 -11.79 24.08 3.88
C GLU A 73 -12.34 22.70 3.46
N PHE A 74 -11.87 22.18 2.34
CA PHE A 74 -12.20 20.82 1.89
C PHE A 74 -11.78 19.78 2.93
N ALA A 75 -10.54 19.84 3.42
CA ALA A 75 -10.03 18.93 4.43
C ALA A 75 -10.87 18.97 5.73
N LYS A 76 -11.27 20.17 6.18
CA LYS A 76 -12.19 20.32 7.33
C LYS A 76 -13.54 19.65 7.06
N GLY A 77 -14.05 19.79 5.84
CA GLY A 77 -15.32 19.19 5.43
C GLY A 77 -15.30 17.68 5.37
N MET A 78 -14.13 17.07 5.09
CA MET A 78 -13.94 15.61 4.99
C MET A 78 -13.63 14.93 6.32
N MET A 79 -13.21 15.68 7.33
CA MET A 79 -12.88 15.12 8.64
C MET A 79 -14.07 14.39 9.27
N GLY A 80 -13.83 13.16 9.70
CA GLY A 80 -14.84 12.30 10.35
C GLY A 80 -15.94 11.76 9.43
N LYS A 81 -15.80 11.95 8.12
CA LYS A 81 -16.71 11.36 7.13
C LYS A 81 -16.12 10.09 6.53
N GLU A 82 -17.01 9.18 6.18
CA GLU A 82 -16.72 8.10 5.26
C GLU A 82 -16.69 8.64 3.83
N PHE A 83 -15.79 8.13 3.02
CA PHE A 83 -15.80 8.38 1.59
C PHE A 83 -15.62 7.06 0.83
N THR A 84 -16.21 7.03 -0.34
CA THR A 84 -16.25 5.86 -1.22
C THR A 84 -15.42 6.12 -2.48
N MET A 85 -15.30 5.12 -3.33
CA MET A 85 -14.61 5.27 -4.61
C MET A 85 -15.25 6.36 -5.48
N THR A 86 -16.56 6.54 -5.41
CA THR A 86 -17.30 7.54 -6.19
C THR A 86 -16.98 8.99 -5.81
N ASP A 87 -16.38 9.21 -4.64
CA ASP A 87 -16.02 10.55 -4.17
C ASP A 87 -14.71 11.08 -4.78
N PHE A 88 -13.90 10.22 -5.38
CA PHE A 88 -12.61 10.60 -5.91
C PHE A 88 -12.26 10.03 -7.30
N THR A 89 -13.10 9.18 -7.87
CA THR A 89 -12.89 8.60 -9.20
C THR A 89 -14.21 8.30 -9.90
N GLU A 90 -14.18 8.29 -11.22
CA GLU A 90 -15.33 8.00 -12.09
C GLU A 90 -15.08 6.76 -12.94
N ASP A 91 -16.17 6.19 -13.48
CA ASP A 91 -16.07 5.06 -14.40
C ASP A 91 -15.25 5.44 -15.65
N GLY A 92 -14.30 4.63 -16.01
CA GLY A 92 -13.42 4.82 -17.16
C GLY A 92 -12.07 5.45 -16.86
N GLU A 93 -11.85 5.96 -15.65
CA GLU A 93 -10.57 6.52 -15.23
C GLU A 93 -9.47 5.47 -15.08
N MET A 94 -8.23 5.95 -15.13
CA MET A 94 -7.04 5.12 -14.94
C MET A 94 -6.53 5.26 -13.51
N LEU A 95 -6.35 4.13 -12.85
CA LEU A 95 -5.88 4.04 -11.47
C LEU A 95 -4.61 3.22 -11.36
N ASP A 96 -3.82 3.54 -10.36
CA ASP A 96 -2.68 2.74 -9.93
C ASP A 96 -3.06 1.98 -8.65
N ALA A 97 -2.79 0.68 -8.63
CA ALA A 97 -3.12 -0.18 -7.49
C ALA A 97 -1.85 -0.65 -6.77
N ALA A 98 -1.65 -0.19 -5.55
CA ALA A 98 -0.58 -0.66 -4.67
C ALA A 98 -1.14 -1.70 -3.69
N ALA A 99 -0.62 -2.92 -3.76
CA ALA A 99 -1.08 -4.01 -2.92
C ALA A 99 0.02 -5.05 -2.66
N VAL A 100 -0.26 -5.96 -1.74
CA VAL A 100 0.59 -7.11 -1.44
C VAL A 100 0.16 -8.30 -2.28
N THR A 101 1.10 -8.93 -2.97
CA THR A 101 0.85 -10.10 -3.79
C THR A 101 0.58 -11.35 -2.95
N THR A 102 -0.09 -12.34 -3.55
CA THR A 102 -0.32 -13.64 -2.90
C THR A 102 1.00 -14.27 -2.46
N GLY A 103 1.07 -14.72 -1.20
CA GLY A 103 2.25 -15.37 -0.66
C GLY A 103 2.32 -16.85 -1.02
N TYR A 104 3.54 -17.32 -1.36
CA TYR A 104 3.84 -18.73 -1.65
C TYR A 104 4.93 -19.30 -0.74
N GLY A 105 5.40 -18.52 0.21
CA GLY A 105 6.47 -18.91 1.12
C GLY A 105 7.83 -19.07 0.43
N PHE A 106 8.69 -19.88 1.00
CA PHE A 106 10.02 -20.16 0.45
C PHE A 106 9.93 -21.14 -0.73
N GLN A 107 10.36 -20.70 -1.90
CA GLN A 107 10.32 -21.48 -3.13
C GLN A 107 11.70 -21.62 -3.77
N GLY A 108 11.91 -22.74 -4.47
CA GLY A 108 13.09 -22.97 -5.28
C GLY A 108 13.15 -22.05 -6.50
N HIS A 109 14.33 -21.90 -7.06
CA HIS A 109 14.58 -20.99 -8.19
C HIS A 109 13.74 -21.32 -9.45
N VAL A 110 13.40 -22.57 -9.67
CA VAL A 110 12.55 -22.95 -10.82
C VAL A 110 11.18 -22.28 -10.74
N LYS A 111 10.51 -22.34 -9.60
CA LYS A 111 9.21 -21.71 -9.39
C LYS A 111 9.32 -20.21 -9.19
N ARG A 112 10.32 -19.78 -8.40
CA ARG A 112 10.50 -18.37 -8.02
C ARG A 112 10.90 -17.48 -9.20
N TRP A 113 11.77 -17.96 -10.08
CA TRP A 113 12.35 -17.19 -11.19
C TRP A 113 11.94 -17.70 -12.57
N GLY A 114 11.27 -18.86 -12.64
CA GLY A 114 10.87 -19.44 -13.91
C GLY A 114 12.05 -19.90 -14.77
N VAL A 115 13.17 -20.26 -14.18
CA VAL A 115 14.33 -20.76 -14.91
C VAL A 115 13.99 -22.06 -15.65
N LYS A 116 14.51 -22.19 -16.86
CA LYS A 116 14.28 -23.38 -17.69
C LYS A 116 14.89 -24.62 -17.04
N LEU A 117 14.10 -25.68 -16.98
CA LEU A 117 14.62 -27.00 -16.59
C LEU A 117 15.65 -27.48 -17.60
N LEU A 118 16.78 -27.99 -17.12
CA LEU A 118 17.79 -28.57 -17.94
C LEU A 118 17.24 -29.80 -18.65
N THR A 119 17.84 -30.18 -19.79
CA THR A 119 17.37 -31.28 -20.61
C THR A 119 17.45 -32.62 -19.86
N HIS A 120 16.68 -33.60 -20.29
CA HIS A 120 16.68 -34.96 -19.71
C HIS A 120 18.04 -35.65 -19.74
N LYS A 121 18.93 -35.20 -20.64
CA LYS A 121 20.31 -35.71 -20.72
C LYS A 121 21.21 -35.29 -19.57
N ASN A 122 20.82 -34.29 -18.80
CA ASN A 122 21.52 -33.89 -17.56
C ASN A 122 21.10 -34.79 -16.40
N SER A 123 21.79 -35.92 -16.26
CA SER A 123 21.53 -36.89 -15.20
C SER A 123 21.58 -36.25 -13.82
N LYS A 124 20.51 -36.44 -13.02
CA LYS A 124 20.39 -35.98 -11.61
C LYS A 124 20.42 -34.48 -11.37
N HIS A 125 20.64 -33.63 -12.38
CA HIS A 125 20.85 -32.18 -12.23
C HIS A 125 19.83 -31.33 -13.00
N ARG A 126 18.67 -31.83 -13.26
CA ARG A 126 17.67 -31.19 -14.11
C ARG A 126 17.15 -29.85 -13.57
N ARG A 127 17.09 -29.72 -12.26
CA ARG A 127 16.57 -28.53 -11.57
C ARG A 127 17.67 -27.57 -11.08
N MET A 128 18.86 -27.72 -11.59
CA MET A 128 19.99 -26.86 -11.26
C MET A 128 19.96 -25.58 -12.09
N ILE A 129 20.51 -24.50 -11.52
CA ILE A 129 20.58 -23.21 -12.20
C ILE A 129 21.74 -23.15 -13.20
N GLY A 130 22.73 -24.00 -13.05
CA GLY A 130 23.96 -23.96 -13.83
C GLY A 130 25.07 -23.20 -13.11
N ASN A 131 25.76 -22.30 -13.79
CA ASN A 131 26.86 -21.56 -13.22
C ASN A 131 26.37 -20.42 -12.30
N LEU A 132 27.01 -20.27 -11.15
CA LEU A 132 26.70 -19.24 -10.14
C LEU A 132 27.50 -17.94 -10.32
N GLY A 133 28.51 -17.97 -11.21
CA GLY A 133 29.33 -16.80 -11.50
C GLY A 133 30.84 -17.11 -11.53
N PRO A 134 31.69 -16.11 -11.79
CA PRO A 134 33.15 -16.27 -11.80
C PRO A 134 33.70 -16.47 -10.37
N PHE A 135 34.94 -16.87 -10.26
CA PHE A 135 35.65 -17.04 -8.97
C PHE A 135 35.85 -15.69 -8.25
N SER A 136 36.06 -14.64 -9.00
CA SER A 136 36.15 -13.27 -8.48
C SER A 136 34.97 -12.42 -9.02
N PRO A 137 34.17 -11.79 -8.16
CA PRO A 137 34.22 -11.69 -6.70
C PRO A 137 33.89 -13.02 -6.00
N GLY A 138 34.43 -13.25 -4.79
CA GLY A 138 34.27 -14.48 -4.00
C GLY A 138 32.85 -14.67 -3.40
N TYR A 139 31.80 -14.07 -3.99
CA TYR A 139 30.38 -14.21 -3.57
C TYR A 139 29.48 -14.34 -4.78
N VAL A 140 28.30 -14.91 -4.54
CA VAL A 140 27.26 -15.02 -5.59
C VAL A 140 26.49 -13.71 -5.63
N VAL A 141 26.43 -13.07 -6.80
CA VAL A 141 25.70 -11.81 -6.98
C VAL A 141 24.19 -12.02 -6.78
N SER A 142 23.52 -11.01 -6.27
CA SER A 142 22.06 -11.06 -5.96
C SER A 142 21.17 -11.28 -7.18
N THR A 143 21.68 -11.03 -8.37
CA THR A 143 20.95 -11.22 -9.64
C THR A 143 20.88 -12.68 -10.08
N VAL A 144 21.70 -13.57 -9.49
CA VAL A 144 21.62 -15.01 -9.78
C VAL A 144 20.32 -15.58 -9.20
N PRO A 145 19.49 -16.25 -10.01
CA PRO A 145 18.24 -16.83 -9.54
C PRO A 145 18.47 -17.90 -8.47
N GLN A 146 18.12 -17.62 -7.24
CA GLN A 146 18.23 -18.56 -6.13
C GLN A 146 16.88 -18.73 -5.41
N ALA A 147 16.80 -19.75 -4.56
CA ALA A 147 15.65 -19.98 -3.70
C ALA A 147 15.43 -18.83 -2.72
N GLY A 148 14.20 -18.61 -2.34
CA GLY A 148 13.83 -17.59 -1.36
C GLY A 148 12.33 -17.38 -1.27
N GLN A 149 11.92 -16.35 -0.54
CA GLN A 149 10.52 -15.95 -0.40
C GLN A 149 9.94 -15.57 -1.77
N THR A 150 8.77 -16.12 -2.10
CA THR A 150 8.00 -15.80 -3.29
C THR A 150 6.62 -15.32 -2.89
N GLY A 151 6.20 -14.21 -3.46
CA GLY A 151 4.96 -13.56 -3.09
C GLY A 151 5.03 -12.88 -1.73
N TYR A 152 3.90 -12.32 -1.30
CA TYR A 152 3.81 -11.44 -0.14
C TYR A 152 4.75 -10.21 -0.28
N HIS A 153 4.90 -9.74 -1.53
CA HIS A 153 5.69 -8.57 -1.89
C HIS A 153 4.77 -7.40 -2.18
N GLN A 154 5.10 -6.22 -1.71
CA GLN A 154 4.41 -5.00 -2.12
C GLN A 154 4.74 -4.71 -3.59
N ARG A 155 3.71 -4.49 -4.39
CA ARG A 155 3.80 -4.12 -5.81
C ARG A 155 2.82 -3.02 -6.12
N THR A 156 3.17 -2.22 -7.10
CA THR A 156 2.27 -1.21 -7.68
C THR A 156 2.02 -1.58 -9.13
N GLU A 157 0.77 -1.79 -9.46
CA GLU A 157 0.32 -2.00 -10.84
C GLU A 157 -0.25 -0.71 -11.38
N TYR A 158 0.32 -0.24 -12.48
CA TYR A 158 -0.01 1.05 -13.10
C TYR A 158 -1.06 0.90 -14.19
N ASN A 159 -1.77 2.01 -14.47
CA ASN A 159 -2.68 2.15 -15.59
C ASN A 159 -3.80 1.09 -15.62
N LYS A 160 -4.42 0.80 -14.47
CA LYS A 160 -5.61 -0.04 -14.39
C LYS A 160 -6.84 0.79 -14.71
N ARG A 161 -7.55 0.43 -15.78
CA ARG A 161 -8.78 1.11 -16.13
C ARG A 161 -9.92 0.65 -15.23
N LEU A 162 -10.56 1.62 -14.59
CA LEU A 162 -11.77 1.37 -13.82
C LEU A 162 -12.93 1.19 -14.79
N LEU A 163 -13.53 0.01 -14.84
CA LEU A 163 -14.63 -0.30 -15.77
C LEU A 163 -15.97 0.14 -15.20
N LYS A 164 -16.20 -0.12 -13.93
CA LYS A 164 -17.45 0.19 -13.24
C LYS A 164 -17.23 0.21 -11.74
N ILE A 165 -17.83 1.18 -11.08
CA ILE A 165 -18.00 1.20 -9.62
C ILE A 165 -19.35 0.56 -9.31
N GLY A 166 -19.39 -0.38 -8.37
CA GLY A 166 -20.62 -1.05 -7.94
C GLY A 166 -20.70 -1.08 -6.43
N ASP A 167 -21.92 -1.22 -5.93
CA ASP A 167 -22.22 -1.43 -4.51
C ASP A 167 -22.00 -2.89 -4.09
#